data_d46e527507e09d07f7213e08a0281075
#
_entry.id   d46e527507e09d07f7213e08a0281075
#
_cell.length_a   1.000
_cell.length_b   1.000
_cell.length_c   1.000
_cell.angle_alpha   90.00
_cell.angle_beta   90.00
_cell.angle_gamma   90.00
#
_symmetry.space_group_name_H-M   'P 1'
#
loop_
_entity.id
_entity.type
_entity.pdbx_description
1 polymer ?
#
loop_
_entity_poly.entity_id
_entity_poly.type
_entity_poly.pdbx_seq_one_letter_code
_entity_poly.pdbx_strand_id
1 'polypeptide(L)'
;LDLLAESGQVVELRALDVSEPGWKAPHVMSGYFNDMPALAGAAASLPYAKGTYITLNPVKPDYLATACNRVRGAKTGAATSDDGILRRRWLCVDLDAVRKPTDISSTDAEHDHAIAIARRVREELRQAGWPEPILADSGNGGHLLYRIDLPTDDGGLVERVLDALALRHNSALTVVDQTLFNPSRVCKLYGTWVHKGDDVPSRPHRMAKVLEWPAEQLIVPQELLEALTATLPAEPAQPVRTARQGAYTGEPFDIQSWIDRHVPE
;
A
#
# COMPACT_ATOMS: atom_id res chain seq x y z
N LEU A 1 8.16 -8.70 -12.96
CA LEU A 1 6.83 -9.16 -12.51
C LEU A 1 6.90 -10.58 -11.96
N ASP A 2 7.67 -11.47 -12.56
CA ASP A 2 7.82 -12.87 -12.14
C ASP A 2 8.38 -13.01 -10.71
N LEU A 3 9.00 -11.97 -10.16
CA LEU A 3 9.42 -11.92 -8.76
C LEU A 3 8.25 -11.68 -7.79
N LEU A 4 7.13 -11.13 -8.26
CA LEU A 4 6.06 -10.60 -7.39
C LEU A 4 4.76 -11.41 -7.48
N ALA A 5 4.52 -12.09 -8.60
CA ALA A 5 3.30 -12.84 -8.84
C ALA A 5 3.58 -14.27 -9.29
N GLU A 6 2.81 -15.21 -8.78
CA GLU A 6 2.87 -16.61 -9.20
C GLU A 6 2.18 -16.80 -10.56
N SER A 7 2.55 -17.85 -11.28
CA SER A 7 1.93 -18.15 -12.58
C SER A 7 0.41 -18.28 -12.46
N GLY A 8 -0.33 -17.53 -13.28
CA GLY A 8 -1.79 -17.50 -13.27
C GLY A 8 -2.43 -16.71 -12.13
N GLN A 9 -1.64 -16.14 -11.23
CA GLN A 9 -2.15 -15.24 -10.19
C GLN A 9 -2.78 -14.01 -10.83
N VAL A 10 -3.99 -13.65 -10.37
CA VAL A 10 -4.63 -12.42 -10.78
C VAL A 10 -4.11 -11.25 -9.93
N VAL A 11 -3.69 -10.18 -10.62
CA VAL A 11 -3.30 -8.91 -10.01
C VAL A 11 -4.06 -7.76 -10.65
N GLU A 12 -4.31 -6.68 -9.90
CA GLU A 12 -4.82 -5.42 -10.45
C GLU A 12 -3.65 -4.52 -10.84
N LEU A 13 -3.63 -4.04 -12.08
CA LEU A 13 -2.85 -2.88 -12.50
C LEU A 13 -3.70 -1.63 -12.29
N ARG A 14 -3.19 -0.65 -11.57
CA ARG A 14 -3.86 0.64 -11.32
C ARG A 14 -2.92 1.80 -11.64
N ALA A 15 -3.33 2.66 -12.55
CA ALA A 15 -2.63 3.90 -12.89
C ALA A 15 -3.45 5.10 -12.44
N LEU A 16 -2.79 6.02 -11.72
CA LEU A 16 -3.43 7.18 -11.13
C LEU A 16 -3.12 8.43 -11.96
N ASP A 17 -4.12 9.32 -12.04
CA ASP A 17 -4.02 10.60 -12.74
C ASP A 17 -3.46 10.45 -14.16
N VAL A 18 -4.00 9.45 -14.89
CA VAL A 18 -3.65 9.22 -16.29
C VAL A 18 -4.24 10.32 -17.14
N SER A 19 -3.43 10.92 -18.00
CA SER A 19 -3.85 12.03 -18.87
C SER A 19 -3.26 11.92 -20.27
N GLU A 20 -4.05 12.35 -21.26
CA GLU A 20 -3.63 12.51 -22.66
C GLU A 20 -4.01 13.91 -23.16
N PRO A 21 -3.30 14.41 -24.17
CA PRO A 21 -3.71 15.64 -24.84
C PRO A 21 -5.15 15.54 -25.31
N GLY A 22 -5.98 16.50 -24.95
CA GLY A 22 -7.42 16.53 -25.31
C GLY A 22 -8.36 15.95 -24.24
N TRP A 23 -7.88 15.30 -23.22
CA TRP A 23 -8.72 14.89 -22.08
C TRP A 23 -9.06 16.10 -21.18
N LYS A 24 -10.33 16.16 -20.72
CA LYS A 24 -10.80 17.26 -19.86
C LYS A 24 -10.24 17.19 -18.43
N ALA A 25 -9.89 15.99 -17.95
CA ALA A 25 -9.36 15.76 -16.62
C ALA A 25 -8.58 14.44 -16.61
N PRO A 26 -7.64 14.28 -15.67
CA PRO A 26 -6.99 12.99 -15.42
C PRO A 26 -7.99 11.93 -14.96
N HIS A 27 -7.70 10.67 -15.27
CA HIS A 27 -8.52 9.52 -14.92
C HIS A 27 -7.71 8.46 -14.17
N VAL A 28 -8.37 7.66 -13.35
CA VAL A 28 -7.82 6.41 -12.86
C VAL A 28 -8.07 5.34 -13.91
N MET A 29 -7.01 4.64 -14.33
CA MET A 29 -7.10 3.48 -15.20
C MET A 29 -6.84 2.22 -14.38
N SER A 30 -7.62 1.16 -14.59
CA SER A 30 -7.45 -0.11 -13.89
C SER A 30 -7.77 -1.28 -14.80
N GLY A 31 -7.16 -2.44 -14.50
CA GLY A 31 -7.43 -3.70 -15.17
C GLY A 31 -6.86 -4.89 -14.39
N TYR A 32 -7.36 -6.07 -14.69
CA TYR A 32 -6.99 -7.30 -13.98
C TYR A 32 -6.24 -8.23 -14.93
N PHE A 33 -5.12 -8.76 -14.46
CA PHE A 33 -4.17 -9.50 -15.27
C PHE A 33 -3.80 -10.81 -14.59
N ASN A 34 -3.81 -11.90 -15.35
CA ASN A 34 -3.20 -13.18 -15.04
C ASN A 34 -2.12 -13.57 -16.08
N ASP A 35 -1.86 -12.66 -17.02
CA ASP A 35 -0.81 -12.72 -18.03
C ASP A 35 0.16 -11.55 -17.76
N MET A 36 1.35 -11.86 -17.24
CA MET A 36 2.34 -10.84 -16.85
C MET A 36 2.95 -10.11 -18.05
N PRO A 37 3.23 -10.73 -19.20
CA PRO A 37 3.53 -10.04 -20.46
C PRO A 37 2.47 -9.05 -20.88
N ALA A 38 1.19 -9.42 -20.83
CA ALA A 38 0.08 -8.51 -21.15
C ALA A 38 0.02 -7.32 -20.18
N LEU A 39 0.26 -7.55 -18.86
CA LEU A 39 0.35 -6.48 -17.87
C LEU A 39 1.49 -5.53 -18.19
N ALA A 40 2.68 -6.05 -18.49
CA ALA A 40 3.85 -5.23 -18.83
C ALA A 40 3.58 -4.38 -20.10
N GLY A 41 2.98 -4.98 -21.13
CA GLY A 41 2.58 -4.28 -22.34
C GLY A 41 1.54 -3.19 -22.08
N ALA A 42 0.54 -3.48 -21.27
CA ALA A 42 -0.48 -2.51 -20.87
C ALA A 42 0.11 -1.33 -20.08
N ALA A 43 1.01 -1.61 -19.13
CA ALA A 43 1.69 -0.58 -18.36
C ALA A 43 2.58 0.31 -19.24
N ALA A 44 3.32 -0.30 -20.18
CA ALA A 44 4.20 0.43 -21.11
C ALA A 44 3.42 1.28 -22.12
N SER A 45 2.16 0.92 -22.42
CA SER A 45 1.29 1.62 -23.34
C SER A 45 0.46 2.72 -22.69
N LEU A 46 0.52 2.87 -21.35
CA LEU A 46 -0.19 3.95 -20.68
C LEU A 46 0.38 5.30 -21.13
N PRO A 47 -0.50 6.29 -21.39
CA PRO A 47 -0.05 7.67 -21.53
C PRO A 47 0.51 8.17 -20.18
N TYR A 48 0.77 9.47 -20.07
CA TYR A 48 1.24 10.02 -18.80
C TYR A 48 0.38 9.56 -17.62
N ALA A 49 1.02 9.00 -16.60
CA ALA A 49 0.39 8.62 -15.34
C ALA A 49 1.22 9.19 -14.18
N LYS A 50 0.59 9.75 -13.15
CA LYS A 50 1.27 10.23 -11.95
C LYS A 50 1.99 9.10 -11.21
N GLY A 51 1.44 7.90 -11.29
CA GLY A 51 2.06 6.67 -10.80
C GLY A 51 1.29 5.44 -11.21
N THR A 52 2.02 4.36 -11.44
CA THR A 52 1.47 3.05 -11.81
C THR A 52 1.75 2.05 -10.69
N TYR A 53 0.75 1.24 -10.37
CA TYR A 53 0.74 0.37 -9.20
C TYR A 53 0.16 -0.99 -9.55
N ILE A 54 0.50 -2.00 -8.72
CA ILE A 54 -0.12 -3.34 -8.74
C ILE A 54 -0.55 -3.74 -7.34
N THR A 55 -1.56 -4.63 -7.24
CA THR A 55 -1.79 -5.37 -6.00
C THR A 55 -0.69 -6.41 -5.84
N LEU A 56 -0.04 -6.45 -4.67
CA LEU A 56 0.98 -7.48 -4.37
C LEU A 56 0.32 -8.83 -4.04
N ASN A 57 -0.84 -8.78 -3.40
CA ASN A 57 -1.58 -9.95 -2.97
C ASN A 57 -2.51 -10.45 -4.08
N PRO A 58 -2.73 -11.80 -4.18
CA PRO A 58 -3.56 -12.37 -5.22
C PRO A 58 -5.01 -11.91 -5.11
N VAL A 59 -5.53 -11.41 -6.21
CA VAL A 59 -6.94 -10.98 -6.37
C VAL A 59 -7.79 -12.19 -6.74
N LYS A 60 -9.04 -12.23 -6.28
CA LYS A 60 -10.01 -13.26 -6.67
C LYS A 60 -10.17 -13.33 -8.21
N PRO A 61 -10.16 -14.55 -8.81
CA PRO A 61 -10.20 -14.71 -10.27
C PRO A 61 -11.39 -14.05 -10.96
N ASP A 62 -12.53 -13.95 -10.28
CA ASP A 62 -13.76 -13.34 -10.83
C ASP A 62 -13.56 -11.88 -11.28
N TYR A 63 -12.58 -11.19 -10.69
CA TYR A 63 -12.24 -9.82 -11.09
C TYR A 63 -11.72 -9.72 -12.54
N LEU A 64 -11.16 -10.81 -13.11
CA LEU A 64 -10.76 -10.85 -14.51
C LEU A 64 -11.92 -10.48 -15.45
N ALA A 65 -13.14 -10.92 -15.14
CA ALA A 65 -14.32 -10.62 -15.95
C ALA A 65 -14.60 -9.10 -16.05
N THR A 66 -14.04 -8.31 -15.15
CA THR A 66 -14.20 -6.85 -15.14
C THR A 66 -13.39 -6.18 -16.26
N ALA A 67 -12.11 -6.57 -16.45
CA ALA A 67 -11.23 -6.06 -17.49
C ALA A 67 -10.06 -7.04 -17.67
N CYS A 68 -10.29 -8.16 -18.38
CA CYS A 68 -9.33 -9.25 -18.55
C CYS A 68 -8.14 -8.80 -19.40
N ASN A 69 -6.94 -8.84 -18.82
CA ASN A 69 -5.65 -8.56 -19.47
C ASN A 69 -5.63 -7.25 -20.27
N ARG A 70 -6.34 -6.23 -19.80
CA ARG A 70 -6.38 -4.88 -20.39
C ARG A 70 -6.73 -3.84 -19.35
N VAL A 71 -6.35 -2.60 -19.57
CA VAL A 71 -6.77 -1.45 -18.75
C VAL A 71 -7.99 -0.76 -19.34
N ARG A 72 -8.79 -0.14 -18.49
CA ARG A 72 -9.90 0.74 -18.84
C ARG A 72 -10.05 1.84 -17.81
N GLY A 73 -10.80 2.88 -18.12
CA GLY A 73 -11.18 3.90 -17.13
C GLY A 73 -11.89 3.24 -15.95
N ALA A 74 -11.36 3.45 -14.74
CA ALA A 74 -11.96 2.91 -13.53
C ALA A 74 -13.17 3.77 -13.11
N LYS A 75 -14.28 3.13 -12.75
CA LYS A 75 -15.40 3.80 -12.08
C LYS A 75 -15.02 4.06 -10.62
N THR A 76 -15.58 5.10 -10.02
CA THR A 76 -15.44 5.35 -8.58
C THR A 76 -15.84 4.10 -7.78
N GLY A 77 -14.98 3.67 -6.86
CA GLY A 77 -15.20 2.47 -6.05
C GLY A 77 -14.94 1.12 -6.76
N ALA A 78 -14.45 1.12 -8.01
CA ALA A 78 -14.18 -0.11 -8.76
C ALA A 78 -12.81 -0.74 -8.46
N ALA A 79 -12.03 -0.17 -7.53
CA ALA A 79 -10.77 -0.74 -7.09
C ALA A 79 -11.00 -2.03 -6.29
N THR A 80 -10.02 -2.95 -6.33
CA THR A 80 -10.03 -4.14 -5.48
C THR A 80 -10.13 -3.72 -4.01
N SER A 81 -11.13 -4.23 -3.30
CA SER A 81 -11.27 -4.11 -1.85
C SER A 81 -10.57 -5.27 -1.13
N ASP A 82 -10.46 -5.19 0.18
CA ASP A 82 -9.85 -6.25 0.99
C ASP A 82 -10.54 -7.60 0.81
N ASP A 83 -11.88 -7.60 0.67
CA ASP A 83 -12.67 -8.80 0.35
C ASP A 83 -12.34 -9.40 -1.01
N GLY A 84 -11.73 -8.64 -1.91
CA GLY A 84 -11.28 -9.08 -3.22
C GLY A 84 -9.95 -9.83 -3.20
N ILE A 85 -9.26 -9.87 -2.07
CA ILE A 85 -7.97 -10.53 -1.90
C ILE A 85 -8.15 -11.95 -1.37
N LEU A 86 -7.37 -12.89 -1.89
CA LEU A 86 -7.42 -14.30 -1.48
C LEU A 86 -6.58 -14.59 -0.24
N ARG A 87 -5.40 -13.97 -0.15
CA ARG A 87 -4.41 -14.23 0.91
C ARG A 87 -3.36 -13.12 0.95
N ARG A 88 -2.73 -12.88 2.09
CA ARG A 88 -1.57 -12.00 2.19
C ARG A 88 -0.31 -12.77 1.84
N ARG A 89 0.32 -12.43 0.74
CA ARG A 89 1.57 -13.04 0.25
C ARG A 89 2.77 -12.14 0.44
N TRP A 90 2.54 -10.86 0.70
CA TRP A 90 3.60 -9.87 0.81
C TRP A 90 3.35 -8.91 1.97
N LEU A 91 4.41 -8.63 2.70
CA LEU A 91 4.55 -7.47 3.57
C LEU A 91 5.39 -6.44 2.81
N CYS A 92 4.80 -5.29 2.53
CA CYS A 92 5.50 -4.14 1.95
C CYS A 92 5.85 -3.15 3.06
N VAL A 93 7.14 -2.91 3.26
CA VAL A 93 7.64 -1.84 4.13
C VAL A 93 8.10 -0.72 3.21
N ASP A 94 7.36 0.38 3.17
CA ASP A 94 7.71 1.59 2.40
C ASP A 94 8.34 2.63 3.32
N LEU A 95 9.57 3.01 2.99
CA LEU A 95 10.33 4.03 3.70
C LEU A 95 10.43 5.27 2.83
N ASP A 96 9.53 6.20 3.06
CA ASP A 96 9.45 7.46 2.32
C ASP A 96 10.32 8.55 2.95
N ALA A 97 10.99 9.32 2.10
CA ALA A 97 11.64 10.57 2.53
C ALA A 97 10.58 11.58 2.98
N VAL A 98 10.81 12.25 4.11
CA VAL A 98 9.95 13.34 4.58
C VAL A 98 10.13 14.55 3.69
N ARG A 99 9.06 15.01 3.06
CA ARG A 99 9.04 16.16 2.13
C ARG A 99 8.03 17.20 2.57
N LYS A 100 8.33 18.45 2.30
CA LYS A 100 7.41 19.57 2.51
C LYS A 100 7.47 20.52 1.30
N PRO A 101 6.38 20.61 0.49
CA PRO A 101 5.12 19.86 0.58
C PRO A 101 5.29 18.37 0.28
N THR A 102 4.28 17.54 0.58
CA THR A 102 4.37 16.07 0.48
C THR A 102 4.19 15.54 -0.94
N ASP A 103 3.62 16.33 -1.82
CA ASP A 103 3.25 15.97 -3.20
C ASP A 103 4.33 16.29 -4.25
N ILE A 104 5.55 16.59 -3.81
CA ILE A 104 6.72 16.79 -4.67
C ILE A 104 7.70 15.62 -4.62
N SER A 105 8.56 15.49 -5.63
CA SER A 105 9.64 14.49 -5.64
C SER A 105 10.67 14.79 -4.56
N SER A 106 11.35 13.74 -4.06
CA SER A 106 12.50 13.89 -3.16
C SER A 106 13.71 14.49 -3.91
N THR A 107 14.53 15.25 -3.18
CA THR A 107 15.89 15.56 -3.66
C THR A 107 16.72 14.29 -3.70
N ASP A 108 17.89 14.31 -4.36
CA ASP A 108 18.79 13.14 -4.37
C ASP A 108 19.24 12.77 -2.95
N ALA A 109 19.57 13.76 -2.12
CA ALA A 109 19.99 13.51 -0.74
C ALA A 109 18.86 12.91 0.14
N GLU A 110 17.62 13.38 -0.01
CA GLU A 110 16.45 12.82 0.68
C GLU A 110 16.18 11.38 0.21
N HIS A 111 16.25 11.14 -1.09
CA HIS A 111 16.07 9.81 -1.70
C HIS A 111 17.16 8.82 -1.24
N ASP A 112 18.43 9.19 -1.35
CA ASP A 112 19.56 8.34 -0.96
C ASP A 112 19.53 7.99 0.53
N HIS A 113 19.11 8.96 1.36
CA HIS A 113 18.91 8.73 2.78
C HIS A 113 17.83 7.68 3.04
N ALA A 114 16.67 7.78 2.39
CA ALA A 114 15.58 6.82 2.56
C ALA A 114 15.99 5.40 2.11
N ILE A 115 16.71 5.27 1.00
CA ILE A 115 17.30 3.99 0.54
C ILE A 115 18.31 3.44 1.57
N ALA A 116 19.14 4.30 2.17
CA ALA A 116 20.10 3.88 3.18
C ALA A 116 19.37 3.36 4.45
N ILE A 117 18.28 4.02 4.87
CA ILE A 117 17.45 3.53 5.97
C ILE A 117 16.80 2.19 5.62
N ALA A 118 16.29 2.00 4.39
CA ALA A 118 15.75 0.71 3.96
C ALA A 118 16.80 -0.42 4.08
N ARG A 119 18.05 -0.17 3.65
CA ARG A 119 19.14 -1.13 3.82
C ARG A 119 19.45 -1.42 5.29
N ARG A 120 19.40 -0.41 6.13
CA ARG A 120 19.59 -0.58 7.59
C ARG A 120 18.48 -1.41 8.21
N VAL A 121 17.22 -1.14 7.90
CA VAL A 121 16.06 -1.94 8.37
C VAL A 121 16.21 -3.39 7.92
N ARG A 122 16.57 -3.63 6.65
CA ARG A 122 16.85 -4.97 6.13
C ARG A 122 17.91 -5.70 6.96
N GLU A 123 19.03 -5.04 7.25
CA GLU A 123 20.12 -5.64 8.01
C GLU A 123 19.72 -5.95 9.45
N GLU A 124 18.98 -5.07 10.13
CA GLU A 124 18.47 -5.30 11.48
C GLU A 124 17.51 -6.51 11.51
N LEU A 125 16.60 -6.61 10.56
CA LEU A 125 15.66 -7.74 10.45
C LEU A 125 16.40 -9.04 10.11
N ARG A 126 17.41 -8.99 9.23
CA ARG A 126 18.28 -10.14 8.92
C ARG A 126 18.98 -10.67 10.18
N GLN A 127 19.49 -9.77 11.04
CA GLN A 127 20.12 -10.15 12.32
C GLN A 127 19.11 -10.74 13.30
N ALA A 128 17.82 -10.38 13.17
CA ALA A 128 16.72 -10.98 13.92
C ALA A 128 16.21 -12.31 13.31
N GLY A 129 16.87 -12.82 12.26
CA GLY A 129 16.55 -14.11 11.63
C GLY A 129 15.54 -14.03 10.48
N TRP A 130 15.18 -12.83 10.03
CA TRP A 130 14.31 -12.68 8.87
C TRP A 130 15.04 -13.08 7.59
N PRO A 131 14.35 -13.73 6.62
CA PRO A 131 14.92 -13.98 5.29
C PRO A 131 15.14 -12.66 4.54
N GLU A 132 15.96 -12.74 3.48
CA GLU A 132 16.24 -11.59 2.63
C GLU A 132 14.99 -11.15 1.84
N PRO A 133 14.66 -9.86 1.83
CA PRO A 133 13.55 -9.29 1.06
C PRO A 133 13.99 -8.93 -0.36
N ILE A 134 13.03 -8.57 -1.20
CA ILE A 134 13.32 -7.71 -2.36
C ILE A 134 13.52 -6.29 -1.84
N LEU A 135 14.66 -5.68 -2.16
CA LEU A 135 14.91 -4.26 -1.97
C LEU A 135 14.63 -3.53 -3.29
N ALA A 136 13.80 -2.51 -3.22
CA ALA A 136 13.47 -1.72 -4.40
C ALA A 136 13.46 -0.22 -4.09
N ASP A 137 13.64 0.56 -5.14
CA ASP A 137 13.48 2.01 -5.18
C ASP A 137 12.04 2.33 -5.59
N SER A 138 11.30 3.04 -4.74
CA SER A 138 9.93 3.49 -5.02
C SER A 138 9.88 4.75 -5.89
N GLY A 139 11.05 5.34 -6.22
CA GLY A 139 11.21 6.63 -6.88
C GLY A 139 11.35 7.81 -5.92
N ASN A 140 10.92 7.70 -4.68
CA ASN A 140 11.05 8.72 -3.63
C ASN A 140 11.60 8.19 -2.31
N GLY A 141 11.82 6.89 -2.23
CA GLY A 141 12.30 6.18 -1.05
C GLY A 141 12.56 4.72 -1.34
N GLY A 142 12.59 3.88 -0.32
CA GLY A 142 12.93 2.46 -0.43
C GLY A 142 11.78 1.54 -0.03
N HIS A 143 11.59 0.46 -0.79
CA HIS A 143 10.70 -0.64 -0.43
C HIS A 143 11.49 -1.86 0.02
N LEU A 144 11.01 -2.52 1.08
CA LEU A 144 11.38 -3.90 1.41
C LEU A 144 10.14 -4.76 1.25
N LEU A 145 10.20 -5.74 0.35
CA LEU A 145 9.11 -6.69 0.13
C LEU A 145 9.50 -8.04 0.71
N TYR A 146 8.87 -8.41 1.80
CA TYR A 146 9.04 -9.71 2.45
C TYR A 146 7.93 -10.66 2.04
N ARG A 147 8.29 -11.89 1.67
CA ARG A 147 7.29 -12.96 1.48
C ARG A 147 6.70 -13.34 2.82
N ILE A 148 5.38 -13.37 2.88
CA ILE A 148 4.59 -13.85 4.03
C ILE A 148 3.52 -14.81 3.54
N ASP A 149 2.86 -15.51 4.45
CA ASP A 149 1.73 -16.38 4.13
C ASP A 149 0.69 -16.30 5.24
N LEU A 150 -0.16 -15.26 5.20
CA LEU A 150 -1.16 -14.99 6.22
C LEU A 150 -2.58 -14.96 5.62
N PRO A 151 -3.61 -15.25 6.40
CA PRO A 151 -4.99 -14.99 5.99
C PRO A 151 -5.20 -13.48 5.73
N THR A 152 -6.24 -13.13 5.00
CA THR A 152 -6.60 -11.72 4.76
C THR A 152 -6.97 -11.00 6.05
N ASP A 153 -7.70 -11.68 6.95
CA ASP A 153 -7.88 -11.27 8.34
C ASP A 153 -6.74 -11.88 9.16
N ASP A 154 -5.73 -11.09 9.41
CA ASP A 154 -4.53 -11.45 10.17
C ASP A 154 -4.58 -10.98 11.64
N GLY A 155 -5.74 -10.54 12.11
CA GLY A 155 -5.91 -9.99 13.45
C GLY A 155 -5.10 -8.70 13.68
N GLY A 156 -4.79 -7.95 12.61
CA GLY A 156 -4.01 -6.72 12.66
C GLY A 156 -2.50 -6.95 12.82
N LEU A 157 -1.99 -8.16 12.53
CA LEU A 157 -0.56 -8.47 12.71
C LEU A 157 0.32 -7.61 11.79
N VAL A 158 -0.04 -7.47 10.50
CA VAL A 158 0.72 -6.65 9.55
C VAL A 158 0.72 -5.18 9.96
N GLU A 159 -0.40 -4.65 10.44
CA GLU A 159 -0.48 -3.28 10.95
C GLU A 159 0.50 -3.06 12.12
N ARG A 160 0.45 -3.92 13.13
CA ARG A 160 1.38 -3.84 14.27
C ARG A 160 2.85 -4.03 13.87
N VAL A 161 3.16 -4.83 12.85
CA VAL A 161 4.53 -4.94 12.31
C VAL A 161 4.99 -3.59 11.74
N LEU A 162 4.15 -2.92 10.94
CA LEU A 162 4.47 -1.59 10.40
C LEU A 162 4.61 -0.55 11.52
N ASP A 163 3.76 -0.61 12.55
CA ASP A 163 3.85 0.26 13.73
C ASP A 163 5.16 0.06 14.50
N ALA A 164 5.59 -1.20 14.68
CA ALA A 164 6.85 -1.51 15.35
C ALA A 164 8.06 -1.00 14.55
N LEU A 165 8.02 -1.12 13.22
CA LEU A 165 9.05 -0.57 12.36
C LEU A 165 9.04 0.96 12.37
N ALA A 166 7.86 1.58 12.32
CA ALA A 166 7.72 3.04 12.42
C ALA A 166 8.25 3.58 13.75
N LEU A 167 7.92 2.93 14.87
CA LEU A 167 8.43 3.32 16.20
C LEU A 167 9.95 3.33 16.26
N ARG A 168 10.62 2.41 15.57
CA ARG A 168 12.08 2.25 15.59
C ARG A 168 12.81 3.14 14.59
N HIS A 169 12.20 3.40 13.42
CA HIS A 169 12.91 3.96 12.27
C HIS A 169 12.40 5.30 11.79
N ASN A 170 11.22 5.76 12.25
CA ASN A 170 10.74 7.08 11.91
C ASN A 170 11.66 8.17 12.47
N SER A 171 11.92 9.15 11.64
CA SER A 171 12.76 10.29 11.97
C SER A 171 12.22 11.58 11.32
N ALA A 172 12.91 12.69 11.50
CA ALA A 172 12.61 13.93 10.78
C ALA A 172 12.86 13.84 9.26
N LEU A 173 13.62 12.83 8.79
CA LEU A 173 14.05 12.69 7.40
C LEU A 173 13.39 11.52 6.66
N THR A 174 12.97 10.48 7.36
CA THR A 174 12.38 9.26 6.74
C THR A 174 11.30 8.72 7.65
N VAL A 175 10.23 8.22 7.04
CA VAL A 175 9.10 7.60 7.73
C VAL A 175 8.74 6.27 7.07
N VAL A 176 8.30 5.31 7.87
CA VAL A 176 7.63 4.08 7.43
C VAL A 176 6.17 4.41 7.16
N ASP A 177 5.66 4.08 5.99
CA ASP A 177 4.24 4.24 5.68
C ASP A 177 3.41 3.16 6.38
N GLN A 178 2.83 3.51 7.52
CA GLN A 178 1.97 2.64 8.32
C GLN A 178 0.62 2.34 7.66
N THR A 179 0.25 3.06 6.59
CA THR A 179 -1.05 2.85 5.93
C THR A 179 -1.09 1.65 4.97
N LEU A 180 0.04 0.97 4.78
CA LEU A 180 0.17 -0.16 3.84
C LEU A 180 -0.31 -1.50 4.43
N PHE A 181 -1.04 -1.51 5.53
CA PHE A 181 -1.47 -2.74 6.21
C PHE A 181 -2.64 -3.47 5.53
N ASN A 182 -3.45 -2.79 4.73
CA ASN A 182 -4.60 -3.42 4.07
C ASN A 182 -4.18 -4.49 3.06
N PRO A 183 -4.86 -5.65 2.96
CA PRO A 183 -4.52 -6.70 2.00
C PRO A 183 -4.64 -6.26 0.54
N SER A 184 -5.56 -5.35 0.21
CA SER A 184 -5.78 -4.82 -1.15
C SER A 184 -4.86 -3.65 -1.51
N ARG A 185 -3.96 -3.25 -0.60
CA ARG A 185 -3.07 -2.12 -0.86
C ARG A 185 -2.19 -2.39 -2.08
N VAL A 186 -2.10 -1.37 -2.92
CA VAL A 186 -1.26 -1.42 -4.12
C VAL A 186 0.16 -0.95 -3.81
N CYS A 187 1.13 -1.57 -4.48
CA CYS A 187 2.54 -1.19 -4.47
C CYS A 187 2.93 -0.61 -5.82
N LYS A 188 4.00 0.18 -5.88
CA LYS A 188 4.55 0.68 -7.14
C LYS A 188 4.86 -0.46 -8.11
N LEU A 189 4.47 -0.29 -9.36
CA LEU A 189 4.94 -1.17 -10.43
C LEU A 189 6.35 -0.75 -10.81
N TYR A 190 7.33 -1.60 -10.51
CA TYR A 190 8.72 -1.33 -10.86
C TYR A 190 8.92 -1.36 -12.37
N GLY A 191 9.77 -0.46 -12.86
CA GLY A 191 9.94 -0.19 -14.29
C GLY A 191 9.06 0.94 -14.81
N THR A 192 8.32 1.64 -13.94
CA THR A 192 7.47 2.78 -14.30
C THR A 192 7.92 4.07 -13.64
N TRP A 193 7.64 5.20 -14.28
CA TRP A 193 7.95 6.52 -13.77
C TRP A 193 7.04 6.93 -12.62
N VAL A 194 7.60 7.75 -11.73
CA VAL A 194 6.90 8.33 -10.57
C VAL A 194 6.95 9.85 -10.70
N HIS A 195 5.80 10.43 -10.91
CA HIS A 195 5.65 11.87 -11.15
C HIS A 195 4.95 12.52 -9.94
N LYS A 196 5.73 13.15 -9.05
CA LYS A 196 5.20 13.92 -7.92
C LYS A 196 5.66 15.37 -8.06
N GLY A 197 4.71 16.30 -8.28
CA GLY A 197 5.01 17.68 -8.61
C GLY A 197 5.68 17.81 -9.98
N ASP A 198 6.33 18.94 -10.22
CA ASP A 198 7.08 19.19 -11.45
C ASP A 198 8.46 18.53 -11.43
N ASP A 199 8.92 18.12 -12.61
CA ASP A 199 10.27 17.60 -12.81
C ASP A 199 11.27 18.77 -12.87
N VAL A 200 12.01 18.95 -11.79
CA VAL A 200 13.02 20.01 -11.68
C VAL A 200 14.39 19.42 -11.28
N PRO A 201 15.52 20.04 -11.65
CA PRO A 201 16.85 19.48 -11.37
C PRO A 201 17.12 19.15 -9.90
N SER A 202 16.53 19.91 -8.97
CA SER A 202 16.67 19.68 -7.52
C SER A 202 15.75 18.59 -6.97
N ARG A 203 14.69 18.23 -7.72
CA ARG A 203 13.65 17.25 -7.35
C ARG A 203 13.19 16.48 -8.58
N PRO A 204 14.06 15.65 -9.15
CA PRO A 204 13.76 14.97 -10.42
C PRO A 204 12.71 13.88 -10.23
N HIS A 205 11.95 13.63 -11.29
CA HIS A 205 11.17 12.41 -11.38
C HIS A 205 12.10 11.20 -11.51
N ARG A 206 11.70 10.06 -10.93
CA ARG A 206 12.52 8.82 -10.95
C ARG A 206 11.67 7.63 -11.37
N MET A 207 12.34 6.68 -11.99
CA MET A 207 11.73 5.37 -12.28
C MET A 207 11.82 4.49 -11.04
N ALA A 208 10.68 3.95 -10.61
CA ALA A 208 10.68 2.90 -9.59
C ALA A 208 11.35 1.63 -10.16
N LYS A 209 12.24 0.99 -9.39
CA LYS A 209 13.03 -0.16 -9.86
C LYS A 209 13.41 -1.11 -8.73
N VAL A 210 13.53 -2.40 -9.05
CA VAL A 210 14.14 -3.37 -8.15
C VAL A 210 15.64 -3.13 -8.10
N LEU A 211 16.20 -3.06 -6.91
CA LEU A 211 17.65 -2.86 -6.68
C LEU A 211 18.36 -4.18 -6.40
N GLU A 212 17.79 -4.99 -5.52
CA GLU A 212 18.36 -6.25 -5.07
C GLU A 212 17.21 -7.25 -4.80
N TRP A 213 17.45 -8.51 -5.09
CA TRP A 213 16.50 -9.59 -4.79
C TRP A 213 17.24 -10.88 -4.42
N PRO A 214 16.70 -11.69 -3.51
CA PRO A 214 17.32 -12.96 -3.14
C PRO A 214 17.13 -14.00 -4.25
N ALA A 215 18.06 -14.96 -4.31
CA ALA A 215 17.95 -16.09 -5.24
C ALA A 215 16.70 -16.96 -4.93
N GLU A 216 16.30 -17.05 -3.66
CA GLU A 216 15.11 -17.72 -3.19
C GLU A 216 14.31 -16.80 -2.26
N GLN A 217 13.00 -16.72 -2.49
CA GLN A 217 12.08 -15.89 -1.70
C GLN A 217 11.47 -16.73 -0.58
N LEU A 218 12.19 -16.82 0.52
CA LEU A 218 11.71 -17.54 1.70
C LEU A 218 10.60 -16.75 2.42
N ILE A 219 9.62 -17.49 2.96
CA ILE A 219 8.53 -16.91 3.73
C ILE A 219 9.04 -16.56 5.13
N VAL A 220 8.73 -15.35 5.59
CA VAL A 220 8.96 -14.94 6.99
C VAL A 220 8.05 -15.77 7.89
N PRO A 221 8.60 -16.55 8.84
CA PRO A 221 7.80 -17.25 9.84
C PRO A 221 6.92 -16.29 10.64
N GLN A 222 5.68 -16.67 10.93
CA GLN A 222 4.73 -15.81 11.67
C GLN A 222 5.27 -15.42 13.04
N GLU A 223 6.03 -16.30 13.68
CA GLU A 223 6.66 -16.08 14.99
C GLU A 223 7.64 -14.89 14.96
N LEU A 224 8.31 -14.64 13.85
CA LEU A 224 9.19 -13.48 13.69
C LEU A 224 8.40 -12.17 13.55
N LEU A 225 7.25 -12.22 12.87
CA LEU A 225 6.32 -11.07 12.82
C LEU A 225 5.81 -10.75 14.22
N GLU A 226 5.34 -11.76 14.97
CA GLU A 226 4.85 -11.63 16.34
C GLU A 226 5.95 -11.13 17.30
N ALA A 227 7.16 -11.66 17.19
CA ALA A 227 8.31 -11.23 18.02
C ALA A 227 8.65 -9.75 17.78
N LEU A 228 8.54 -9.26 16.54
CA LEU A 228 8.73 -7.84 16.24
C LEU A 228 7.64 -6.99 16.91
N THR A 229 6.37 -7.41 16.84
CA THR A 229 5.25 -6.68 17.45
C THR A 229 5.28 -6.67 18.97
N ALA A 230 5.86 -7.69 19.60
CA ALA A 230 6.03 -7.74 21.06
C ALA A 230 6.92 -6.62 21.61
N THR A 231 7.61 -5.89 20.74
CA THR A 231 8.42 -4.72 21.13
C THR A 231 7.62 -3.41 21.20
N LEU A 232 6.36 -3.43 20.74
CA LEU A 232 5.47 -2.27 20.90
C LEU A 232 5.11 -2.08 22.39
N PRO A 233 4.92 -0.84 22.83
CA PRO A 233 4.34 -0.57 24.14
C PRO A 233 2.99 -1.29 24.26
N ALA A 234 2.71 -1.85 25.44
CA ALA A 234 1.38 -2.41 25.70
C ALA A 234 0.32 -1.32 25.46
N GLU A 235 -0.70 -1.64 24.64
CA GLU A 235 -1.82 -0.74 24.51
C GLU A 235 -2.42 -0.46 25.89
N PRO A 236 -2.66 0.84 26.24
CA PRO A 236 -3.38 1.12 27.46
C PRO A 236 -4.72 0.40 27.38
N ALA A 237 -5.00 -0.46 28.38
CA ALA A 237 -6.24 -1.21 28.44
C ALA A 237 -7.41 -0.25 28.17
N GLN A 238 -8.12 -0.45 27.06
CA GLN A 238 -9.29 0.36 26.79
C GLN A 238 -10.20 0.23 28.01
N PRO A 239 -10.64 1.36 28.61
CA PRO A 239 -11.55 1.28 29.73
C PRO A 239 -12.74 0.46 29.25
N VAL A 240 -12.98 -0.67 29.90
CA VAL A 240 -14.16 -1.49 29.65
C VAL A 240 -15.34 -0.53 29.73
N ARG A 241 -15.94 -0.21 28.60
CA ARG A 241 -17.20 0.53 28.56
C ARG A 241 -18.20 -0.39 29.25
N THR A 242 -18.23 -0.32 30.58
CA THR A 242 -19.37 -0.89 31.31
C THR A 242 -20.60 -0.26 30.69
N ALA A 243 -21.38 -1.08 29.99
CA ALA A 243 -22.67 -0.65 29.49
C ALA A 243 -23.36 -0.01 30.71
N ARG A 244 -23.57 1.31 30.65
CA ARG A 244 -24.44 1.96 31.64
C ARG A 244 -25.78 1.29 31.46
N GLN A 245 -26.09 0.33 32.32
CA GLN A 245 -27.45 -0.10 32.59
C GLN A 245 -28.16 1.05 33.35
N GLY A 246 -28.29 2.17 32.66
CA GLY A 246 -29.23 3.19 33.03
C GLY A 246 -30.51 2.86 32.28
N ALA A 247 -31.53 2.33 33.00
CA ALA A 247 -32.85 2.31 32.45
C ALA A 247 -33.14 3.74 31.96
N TYR A 248 -33.43 3.85 30.66
CA TYR A 248 -33.85 5.12 30.05
C TYR A 248 -35.20 5.45 30.67
N THR A 249 -35.25 6.38 31.63
CA THR A 249 -36.46 6.84 32.32
C THR A 249 -37.03 8.12 31.70
N GLY A 250 -36.56 8.46 30.48
CA GLY A 250 -37.09 9.60 29.71
C GLY A 250 -38.34 9.19 28.91
N GLU A 251 -39.19 10.15 28.68
CA GLU A 251 -40.34 9.97 27.76
C GLU A 251 -39.80 9.58 26.36
N PRO A 252 -40.54 8.76 25.59
CA PRO A 252 -40.15 8.40 24.22
C PRO A 252 -39.92 9.68 23.41
N PHE A 253 -38.80 9.69 22.64
CA PHE A 253 -38.49 10.82 21.77
C PHE A 253 -39.61 11.00 20.75
N ASP A 254 -40.35 12.14 20.85
CA ASP A 254 -41.39 12.50 19.92
C ASP A 254 -40.76 13.04 18.62
N ILE A 255 -40.62 12.14 17.67
CA ILE A 255 -40.04 12.43 16.38
C ILE A 255 -40.88 13.40 15.57
N GLN A 256 -42.22 13.39 15.73
CA GLN A 256 -43.12 14.28 15.01
C GLN A 256 -42.96 15.73 15.50
N SER A 257 -42.98 15.95 16.81
CA SER A 257 -42.71 17.26 17.39
C SER A 257 -41.31 17.82 17.08
N TRP A 258 -40.32 16.92 16.80
CA TRP A 258 -38.99 17.34 16.38
C TRP A 258 -38.99 17.77 14.91
N ILE A 259 -39.65 17.00 14.01
CA ILE A 259 -39.82 17.31 12.58
C ILE A 259 -40.52 18.67 12.42
N ASP A 260 -41.66 18.86 13.10
CA ASP A 260 -42.48 20.07 13.02
C ASP A 260 -41.72 21.34 13.45
N ARG A 261 -40.67 21.20 14.28
CA ARG A 261 -39.83 22.31 14.76
C ARG A 261 -38.59 22.60 13.91
N HIS A 262 -38.10 21.61 13.18
CA HIS A 262 -36.78 21.72 12.56
C HIS A 262 -36.73 21.51 11.04
N VAL A 263 -37.85 21.09 10.44
CA VAL A 263 -37.96 20.95 8.98
C VAL A 263 -38.97 22.00 8.49
N PRO A 264 -38.49 23.08 7.84
CA PRO A 264 -39.40 24.07 7.23
C PRO A 264 -40.16 23.43 6.06
N GLU A 265 -41.44 23.89 5.89
CA GLU A 265 -42.31 23.50 4.74
C GLU A 265 -41.66 23.86 3.39
#